data_b18ec4264445cfcfaed7f51245b524bf
#
_entry.id   b18ec4264445cfcfaed7f51245b524bf
#
_cell.length_a   1.000
_cell.length_b   1.000
_cell.length_c   1.000
_cell.angle_alpha   90.00
_cell.angle_beta   90.00
_cell.angle_gamma   90.00
#
_symmetry.space_group_name_H-M   'P 1'
#
loop_
_entity.id
_entity.type
_entity.pdbx_description
1 polymer ?
#
loop_
_entity_poly.entity_id
_entity_poly.type
_entity_poly.pdbx_seq_one_letter_code
_entity_poly.pdbx_strand_id
1 'polypeptide(L)'
;DIVEELVANDDTIKGIWCVPKYSNPQGISYSDDTVRRFARLKPAAPDFRIYWDNAYTIHHLYDHDQDHLIEILAECKRAGNPDMVYKFASTSKVSFPGSGIAAIAASQNNLEDIKRQMKIQTIGHDKVNQLRHVRFFGDIHGMVEHMRRHADIMRPKFEAVISILERELGGLGIGTWTNPKGGYFISFDALEGCAKAIVAKAKEEGVVMTGAG
;
A
#
# COMPACT_ATOMS: atom_id res chain seq x y z
N ASP A 1 -5.36 -3.94 -18.40
CA ASP A 1 -6.31 -3.99 -19.51
C ASP A 1 -7.70 -3.47 -19.09
N ILE A 2 -8.40 -4.10 -18.12
CA ILE A 2 -9.75 -3.65 -17.70
C ILE A 2 -9.74 -2.20 -17.20
N VAL A 3 -8.80 -1.82 -16.34
CA VAL A 3 -8.69 -0.44 -15.81
C VAL A 3 -8.44 0.56 -16.95
N GLU A 4 -7.55 0.23 -17.88
CA GLU A 4 -7.23 1.09 -19.03
C GLU A 4 -8.46 1.30 -19.92
N GLU A 5 -9.20 0.25 -20.19
CA GLU A 5 -10.42 0.28 -20.99
C GLU A 5 -11.52 1.11 -20.32
N LEU A 6 -11.80 0.83 -19.04
CA LEU A 6 -12.83 1.55 -18.29
C LEU A 6 -12.53 3.05 -18.21
N VAL A 7 -11.30 3.40 -17.82
CA VAL A 7 -10.87 4.79 -17.62
C VAL A 7 -10.85 5.58 -18.93
N ALA A 8 -10.55 4.92 -20.07
CA ALA A 8 -10.52 5.57 -21.38
C ALA A 8 -11.92 5.81 -21.98
N ASN A 9 -12.94 5.06 -21.55
CA ASN A 9 -14.26 5.09 -22.17
C ASN A 9 -15.37 5.69 -21.27
N ASP A 10 -15.08 5.95 -19.99
CA ASP A 10 -16.04 6.49 -19.04
C ASP A 10 -15.50 7.75 -18.35
N ASP A 11 -16.05 8.91 -18.68
CA ASP A 11 -15.68 10.21 -18.13
C ASP A 11 -16.24 10.47 -16.71
N THR A 12 -17.08 9.57 -16.21
CA THR A 12 -17.58 9.61 -14.84
C THR A 12 -16.58 9.00 -13.84
N ILE A 13 -15.63 8.20 -14.32
CA ILE A 13 -14.55 7.64 -13.51
C ILE A 13 -13.49 8.72 -13.23
N LYS A 14 -13.49 9.26 -12.01
CA LYS A 14 -12.65 10.38 -11.60
C LYS A 14 -11.33 9.99 -10.95
N GLY A 15 -11.12 8.72 -10.67
CA GLY A 15 -9.85 8.28 -10.09
C GLY A 15 -9.81 6.82 -9.73
N ILE A 16 -8.60 6.42 -9.29
CA ILE A 16 -8.33 5.09 -8.75
C ILE A 16 -7.45 5.19 -7.51
N TRP A 17 -7.77 4.40 -6.48
CA TRP A 17 -6.93 4.28 -5.30
C TRP A 17 -6.05 3.04 -5.41
N CYS A 18 -4.74 3.22 -5.25
CA CYS A 18 -3.75 2.17 -5.37
C CYS A 18 -2.91 2.07 -4.10
N VAL A 19 -2.74 0.85 -3.58
CA VAL A 19 -1.74 0.52 -2.56
C VAL A 19 -0.64 -0.31 -3.24
N PRO A 20 0.39 0.32 -3.80
CA PRO A 20 1.23 -0.30 -4.83
C PRO A 20 2.28 -1.28 -4.31
N LYS A 21 2.57 -1.28 -3.01
CA LYS A 21 3.58 -2.12 -2.41
C LYS A 21 3.06 -2.78 -1.15
N TYR A 22 3.25 -4.11 -1.05
CA TYR A 22 2.76 -4.93 0.07
C TYR A 22 1.28 -4.67 0.38
N SER A 23 0.46 -4.69 -0.66
CA SER A 23 -0.90 -4.18 -0.66
C SER A 23 -1.81 -4.83 0.38
N ASN A 24 -2.79 -4.08 0.84
CA ASN A 24 -3.95 -4.59 1.58
C ASN A 24 -5.06 -4.90 0.56
N PRO A 25 -5.60 -6.12 0.46
CA PRO A 25 -5.38 -7.27 1.37
C PRO A 25 -4.35 -8.31 0.88
N GLN A 26 -3.77 -8.15 -0.30
CA GLN A 26 -3.07 -9.24 -0.98
C GLN A 26 -1.58 -9.37 -0.61
N GLY A 27 -0.97 -8.36 -0.01
CA GLY A 27 0.47 -8.37 0.29
C GLY A 27 1.38 -8.27 -0.93
N ILE A 28 0.83 -8.05 -2.13
CA ILE A 28 1.59 -7.98 -3.39
C ILE A 28 2.13 -6.58 -3.66
N SER A 29 3.14 -6.50 -4.51
CA SER A 29 3.70 -5.26 -5.04
C SER A 29 3.53 -5.19 -6.55
N TYR A 30 3.30 -3.98 -7.07
CA TYR A 30 3.19 -3.77 -8.51
C TYR A 30 4.54 -3.98 -9.20
N SER A 31 4.49 -4.49 -10.43
CA SER A 31 5.66 -4.54 -11.29
C SER A 31 5.98 -3.16 -11.87
N ASP A 32 7.21 -2.98 -12.31
CA ASP A 32 7.63 -1.77 -13.04
C ASP A 32 6.76 -1.50 -14.27
N ASP A 33 6.36 -2.57 -14.98
CA ASP A 33 5.48 -2.44 -16.13
C ASP A 33 4.09 -1.93 -15.72
N THR A 34 3.52 -2.46 -14.65
CA THR A 34 2.25 -1.97 -14.09
C THR A 34 2.33 -0.48 -13.76
N VAL A 35 3.40 -0.03 -13.11
CA VAL A 35 3.61 1.40 -12.79
C VAL A 35 3.70 2.25 -14.06
N ARG A 36 4.42 1.79 -15.08
CA ARG A 36 4.51 2.50 -16.37
C ARG A 36 3.18 2.54 -17.11
N ARG A 37 2.37 1.48 -17.02
CA ARG A 37 1.02 1.45 -17.60
C ARG A 37 0.10 2.46 -16.91
N PHE A 38 0.12 2.54 -15.57
CA PHE A 38 -0.60 3.60 -14.85
C PHE A 38 -0.16 5.00 -15.27
N ALA A 39 1.13 5.23 -15.43
CA ALA A 39 1.65 6.53 -15.85
C ALA A 39 1.21 6.95 -17.27
N ARG A 40 0.89 5.98 -18.13
CA ARG A 40 0.47 6.19 -19.52
C ARG A 40 -1.04 6.17 -19.72
N LEU A 41 -1.84 6.05 -18.68
CA LEU A 41 -3.29 6.09 -18.77
C LEU A 41 -3.76 7.32 -19.55
N LYS A 42 -4.80 7.15 -20.34
CA LYS A 42 -5.46 8.22 -21.11
C LYS A 42 -6.92 8.30 -20.67
N PRO A 43 -7.19 8.90 -19.51
CA PRO A 43 -8.55 8.97 -19.00
C PRO A 43 -9.44 9.86 -19.87
N ALA A 44 -10.70 9.44 -20.04
CA ALA A 44 -11.74 10.27 -20.64
C ALA A 44 -12.06 11.48 -19.76
N ALA A 45 -11.98 11.32 -18.43
CA ALA A 45 -12.17 12.42 -17.48
C ALA A 45 -10.92 13.29 -17.38
N PRO A 46 -10.97 14.61 -17.68
CA PRO A 46 -9.81 15.49 -17.60
C PRO A 46 -9.31 15.74 -16.18
N ASP A 47 -10.17 15.49 -15.21
CA ASP A 47 -9.89 15.62 -13.78
C ASP A 47 -9.57 14.29 -13.09
N PHE A 48 -9.34 13.21 -13.85
CA PHE A 48 -8.96 11.90 -13.31
C PHE A 48 -7.66 11.98 -12.51
N ARG A 49 -7.62 11.28 -11.36
CA ARG A 49 -6.42 11.20 -10.49
C ARG A 49 -6.17 9.79 -10.02
N ILE A 50 -4.88 9.48 -9.87
CA ILE A 50 -4.39 8.27 -9.22
C ILE A 50 -4.00 8.63 -7.79
N TYR A 51 -4.61 8.00 -6.81
CA TYR A 51 -4.29 8.11 -5.38
C TYR A 51 -3.33 7.00 -5.02
N TRP A 52 -2.03 7.33 -4.94
CA TRP A 52 -0.93 6.39 -4.77
C TRP A 52 -0.54 6.31 -3.30
N ASP A 53 -1.11 5.34 -2.58
CA ASP A 53 -0.97 5.20 -1.13
C ASP A 53 0.22 4.29 -0.77
N ASN A 54 1.29 4.91 -0.29
CA ASN A 54 2.49 4.22 0.19
C ASN A 54 2.38 3.80 1.67
N ALA A 55 1.25 3.25 2.08
CA ALA A 55 1.02 2.84 3.46
C ALA A 55 2.05 1.84 4.00
N TYR A 56 2.61 0.99 3.13
CA TYR A 56 3.49 -0.12 3.53
C TYR A 56 4.88 -0.08 2.89
N THR A 57 5.29 1.03 2.31
CA THR A 57 6.47 1.11 1.44
C THR A 57 7.78 0.70 2.12
N ILE A 58 7.87 0.83 3.45
CA ILE A 58 9.06 0.49 4.26
C ILE A 58 8.85 -0.69 5.20
N HIS A 59 7.76 -1.43 5.05
CA HIS A 59 7.40 -2.58 5.89
C HIS A 59 8.00 -3.88 5.33
N HIS A 60 9.31 -3.88 5.09
CA HIS A 60 10.03 -5.07 4.64
C HIS A 60 10.13 -6.11 5.75
N LEU A 61 9.98 -7.39 5.44
CA LEU A 61 10.25 -8.50 6.36
C LEU A 61 11.70 -8.94 6.31
N TYR A 62 12.40 -8.70 5.19
CA TYR A 62 13.78 -9.15 4.94
C TYR A 62 14.66 -7.99 4.50
N ASP A 63 15.91 -7.98 4.95
CA ASP A 63 16.87 -6.94 4.57
C ASP A 63 17.39 -7.12 3.13
N HIS A 64 17.49 -8.37 2.67
CA HIS A 64 18.12 -8.71 1.38
C HIS A 64 17.13 -9.11 0.29
N ASP A 65 15.86 -9.24 0.63
CA ASP A 65 14.81 -9.62 -0.31
C ASP A 65 13.61 -8.69 -0.17
N GLN A 66 13.69 -7.56 -0.83
CA GLN A 66 12.71 -6.48 -0.78
C GLN A 66 12.13 -6.22 -2.16
N ASP A 67 10.83 -5.97 -2.22
CA ASP A 67 10.24 -5.47 -3.44
C ASP A 67 10.69 -4.03 -3.71
N HIS A 68 10.91 -3.71 -4.95
CA HIS A 68 11.22 -2.36 -5.42
C HIS A 68 10.11 -1.86 -6.33
N LEU A 69 9.87 -0.56 -6.26
CA LEU A 69 8.92 0.14 -7.13
C LEU A 69 9.64 1.31 -7.78
N ILE A 70 9.48 1.43 -9.09
CA ILE A 70 9.89 2.65 -9.79
C ILE A 70 9.01 3.84 -9.36
N GLU A 71 9.54 5.03 -9.50
CA GLU A 71 8.91 6.24 -8.98
C GLU A 71 7.81 6.73 -9.92
N ILE A 72 6.54 6.63 -9.50
CA ILE A 72 5.34 6.91 -10.31
C ILE A 72 5.29 8.37 -10.80
N LEU A 73 5.69 9.36 -9.98
CA LEU A 73 5.66 10.76 -10.39
C LEU A 73 6.65 11.03 -11.52
N ALA A 74 7.82 10.38 -11.47
CA ALA A 74 8.81 10.47 -12.55
C ALA A 74 8.30 9.80 -13.83
N GLU A 75 7.66 8.63 -13.71
CA GLU A 75 7.07 7.94 -14.86
C GLU A 75 5.92 8.75 -15.49
N CYS A 76 5.03 9.33 -14.67
CA CYS A 76 3.97 10.23 -15.16
C CYS A 76 4.55 11.45 -15.88
N LYS A 77 5.60 12.07 -15.34
CA LYS A 77 6.28 13.19 -16.01
C LYS A 77 6.86 12.77 -17.36
N ARG A 78 7.51 11.58 -17.46
CA ARG A 78 8.02 11.04 -18.73
C ARG A 78 6.91 10.73 -19.72
N ALA A 79 5.76 10.29 -19.23
CA ALA A 79 4.58 9.97 -20.06
C ALA A 79 3.79 11.22 -20.52
N GLY A 80 4.15 12.42 -20.06
CA GLY A 80 3.42 13.65 -20.38
C GLY A 80 2.19 13.91 -19.50
N ASN A 81 2.02 13.14 -18.39
CA ASN A 81 0.89 13.21 -17.47
C ASN A 81 1.32 13.65 -16.05
N PRO A 82 2.04 14.79 -15.88
CA PRO A 82 2.64 15.16 -14.59
C PRO A 82 1.62 15.38 -13.47
N ASP A 83 0.39 15.75 -13.81
CA ASP A 83 -0.65 16.13 -12.84
C ASP A 83 -1.58 14.96 -12.47
N MET A 84 -1.32 13.74 -12.98
CA MET A 84 -2.24 12.62 -12.80
C MET A 84 -2.20 12.00 -11.40
N VAL A 85 -1.13 12.19 -10.61
CA VAL A 85 -0.90 11.43 -9.38
C VAL A 85 -0.85 12.32 -8.14
N TYR A 86 -1.55 11.87 -7.10
CA TYR A 86 -1.33 12.24 -5.70
C TYR A 86 -0.68 11.06 -4.98
N LYS A 87 0.55 11.24 -4.49
CA LYS A 87 1.32 10.22 -3.78
C LYS A 87 1.32 10.52 -2.28
N PHE A 88 0.86 9.56 -1.49
CA PHE A 88 0.72 9.71 -0.04
C PHE A 88 1.69 8.81 0.71
N ALA A 89 2.11 9.26 1.87
CA ALA A 89 2.82 8.45 2.86
C ALA A 89 2.39 8.87 4.26
N SER A 90 2.45 7.94 5.20
CA SER A 90 2.06 8.18 6.59
C SER A 90 2.90 7.33 7.54
N THR A 91 3.15 7.84 8.74
CA THR A 91 3.79 7.11 9.83
C THR A 91 2.80 6.36 10.72
N SER A 92 1.51 6.34 10.38
CA SER A 92 0.46 5.73 11.21
C SER A 92 0.70 4.26 11.52
N LYS A 93 1.35 3.53 10.60
CA LYS A 93 1.74 2.12 10.77
C LYS A 93 3.24 1.93 11.04
N VAL A 94 3.96 3.02 11.22
CA VAL A 94 5.43 3.03 11.42
C VAL A 94 5.78 3.39 12.85
N SER A 95 5.12 4.42 13.43
CA SER A 95 5.46 4.96 14.74
C SER A 95 4.31 4.83 15.73
N PHE A 96 3.52 5.90 15.90
CA PHE A 96 2.49 6.00 16.95
C PHE A 96 1.09 5.91 16.35
N PRO A 97 0.34 4.84 16.62
CA PRO A 97 -1.06 4.76 16.22
C PRO A 97 -1.87 5.96 16.76
N GLY A 98 -2.66 6.59 15.90
CA GLY A 98 -3.45 7.77 16.26
C GLY A 98 -2.67 9.09 16.36
N SER A 99 -1.34 9.04 16.27
CA SER A 99 -0.46 10.23 16.31
C SER A 99 0.52 10.26 15.14
N GLY A 100 0.15 9.66 14.02
CA GLY A 100 0.97 9.68 12.81
C GLY A 100 1.10 11.08 12.21
N ILE A 101 2.15 11.25 11.41
CA ILE A 101 2.28 12.35 10.48
C ILE A 101 2.12 11.81 9.06
N ALA A 102 1.62 12.65 8.16
CA ALA A 102 1.45 12.29 6.77
C ALA A 102 2.14 13.29 5.86
N ALA A 103 2.49 12.83 4.66
CA ALA A 103 3.05 13.65 3.60
C ALA A 103 2.35 13.36 2.29
N ILE A 104 2.25 14.37 1.45
CA ILE A 104 1.79 14.26 0.07
C ILE A 104 2.89 14.77 -0.86
N ALA A 105 3.09 14.04 -1.95
CA ALA A 105 3.91 14.46 -3.07
C ALA A 105 3.06 14.44 -4.35
N ALA A 106 3.20 15.47 -5.17
CA ALA A 106 2.48 15.63 -6.43
C ALA A 106 3.23 16.60 -7.35
N SER A 107 2.69 16.87 -8.53
CA SER A 107 3.18 17.96 -9.39
C SER A 107 3.03 19.32 -8.71
N GLN A 108 3.75 20.32 -9.25
CA GLN A 108 3.67 21.70 -8.74
C GLN A 108 2.22 22.22 -8.80
N ASN A 109 1.52 22.01 -9.91
CA ASN A 109 0.13 22.44 -10.10
C ASN A 109 -0.80 21.84 -9.03
N ASN A 110 -0.72 20.53 -8.84
CA ASN A 110 -1.52 19.81 -7.82
C ASN A 110 -1.19 20.31 -6.41
N LEU A 111 0.09 20.54 -6.10
CA LEU A 111 0.50 21.05 -4.77
C LEU A 111 0.01 22.47 -4.52
N GLU A 112 -0.06 23.33 -5.53
CA GLU A 112 -0.62 24.68 -5.40
C GLU A 112 -2.11 24.64 -5.07
N ASP A 113 -2.88 23.77 -5.73
CA ASP A 113 -4.29 23.58 -5.45
C ASP A 113 -4.52 23.02 -4.02
N ILE A 114 -3.77 22.00 -3.63
CA ILE A 114 -3.86 21.42 -2.30
C ILE A 114 -3.52 22.45 -1.22
N LYS A 115 -2.43 23.22 -1.39
CA LYS A 115 -2.03 24.26 -0.45
C LYS A 115 -3.08 25.34 -0.30
N ARG A 116 -3.79 25.69 -1.38
CA ARG A 116 -4.91 26.64 -1.34
C ARG A 116 -6.05 26.14 -0.45
N GLN A 117 -6.41 24.87 -0.58
CA GLN A 117 -7.42 24.23 0.26
C GLN A 117 -6.96 24.12 1.72
N MET A 118 -5.73 23.67 1.95
CA MET A 118 -5.16 23.48 3.28
C MET A 118 -5.09 24.78 4.08
N LYS A 119 -4.82 25.92 3.45
CA LYS A 119 -4.81 27.24 4.12
C LYS A 119 -6.16 27.63 4.71
N ILE A 120 -7.26 27.11 4.17
CA ILE A 120 -8.60 27.33 4.71
C ILE A 120 -8.87 26.39 5.89
N GLN A 121 -8.35 25.15 5.82
CA GLN A 121 -8.58 24.13 6.84
C GLN A 121 -7.79 24.38 8.13
N THR A 122 -6.54 24.85 8.01
CA THR A 122 -5.65 25.03 9.16
C THR A 122 -4.59 26.09 8.89
N ILE A 123 -4.23 26.85 9.90
CA ILE A 123 -3.10 27.80 9.89
C ILE A 123 -1.76 27.03 9.89
N GLY A 124 -1.73 25.86 10.51
CA GLY A 124 -0.55 25.00 10.56
C GLY A 124 -0.85 23.63 11.15
N HIS A 125 0.02 22.67 10.82
CA HIS A 125 -0.09 21.31 11.34
C HIS A 125 0.55 21.19 12.73
N ASP A 126 0.22 20.13 13.47
CA ASP A 126 0.74 19.82 14.79
C ASP A 126 2.28 19.67 14.78
N LYS A 127 2.96 20.75 15.17
CA LYS A 127 4.43 20.82 15.21
C LYS A 127 5.00 20.04 16.39
N VAL A 128 4.24 19.86 17.47
CA VAL A 128 4.68 19.06 18.62
C VAL A 128 4.75 17.60 18.20
N ASN A 129 3.75 17.12 17.46
CA ASN A 129 3.77 15.75 16.93
C ASN A 129 4.87 15.54 15.89
N GLN A 130 5.12 16.53 15.02
CA GLN A 130 6.27 16.48 14.09
C GLN A 130 7.60 16.39 14.86
N LEU A 131 7.79 17.23 15.89
CA LEU A 131 9.00 17.20 16.72
C LEU A 131 9.15 15.87 17.47
N ARG A 132 8.05 15.26 17.91
CA ARG A 132 8.05 13.92 18.51
C ARG A 132 8.67 12.91 17.56
N HIS A 133 8.26 12.90 16.29
CA HIS A 133 8.81 11.99 15.27
C HIS A 133 10.28 12.26 14.98
N VAL A 134 10.67 13.54 14.88
CA VAL A 134 12.09 13.91 14.71
C VAL A 134 12.94 13.40 15.88
N ARG A 135 12.47 13.58 17.11
CA ARG A 135 13.20 13.09 18.30
C ARG A 135 13.20 11.56 18.42
N PHE A 136 12.13 10.90 17.98
CA PHE A 136 12.00 9.45 18.04
C PHE A 136 12.92 8.75 17.05
N PHE A 137 12.95 9.21 15.80
CA PHE A 137 13.75 8.59 14.75
C PHE A 137 15.17 9.16 14.66
N GLY A 138 15.37 10.42 15.04
CA GLY A 138 16.61 11.17 14.78
C GLY A 138 16.74 11.54 13.31
N ASP A 139 16.89 10.53 12.45
CA ASP A 139 17.04 10.65 11.00
C ASP A 139 16.44 9.44 10.26
N ILE A 140 16.74 9.33 8.96
CA ILE A 140 16.28 8.22 8.13
C ILE A 140 16.89 6.87 8.55
N HIS A 141 18.12 6.87 9.08
CA HIS A 141 18.76 5.64 9.55
C HIS A 141 18.05 5.11 10.80
N GLY A 142 17.67 5.99 11.72
CA GLY A 142 16.88 5.62 12.90
C GLY A 142 15.51 5.09 12.53
N MET A 143 14.87 5.62 11.46
CA MET A 143 13.62 5.06 10.95
C MET A 143 13.82 3.66 10.35
N VAL A 144 14.85 3.45 9.56
CA VAL A 144 15.17 2.14 8.97
C VAL A 144 15.45 1.11 10.06
N GLU A 145 16.24 1.48 11.06
CA GLU A 145 16.56 0.59 12.20
C GLU A 145 15.29 0.25 13.02
N HIS A 146 14.40 1.21 13.22
CA HIS A 146 13.11 0.96 13.86
C HIS A 146 12.29 -0.06 13.07
N MET A 147 12.25 0.07 11.74
CA MET A 147 11.51 -0.86 10.88
C MET A 147 12.15 -2.25 10.81
N ARG A 148 13.46 -2.39 10.97
CA ARG A 148 14.11 -3.70 11.14
C ARG A 148 13.65 -4.41 12.41
N ARG A 149 13.60 -3.72 13.55
CA ARG A 149 13.07 -4.29 14.80
C ARG A 149 11.60 -4.68 14.67
N HIS A 150 10.83 -3.90 13.92
CA HIS A 150 9.45 -4.24 13.58
C HIS A 150 9.38 -5.53 12.72
N ALA A 151 10.27 -5.65 11.71
CA ALA A 151 10.38 -6.85 10.90
C ALA A 151 10.73 -8.10 11.72
N ASP A 152 11.62 -7.98 12.72
CA ASP A 152 12.00 -9.08 13.60
C ASP A 152 10.82 -9.62 14.42
N ILE A 153 9.85 -8.79 14.73
CA ILE A 153 8.59 -9.19 15.40
C ILE A 153 7.60 -9.83 14.41
N MET A 154 7.55 -9.33 13.18
CA MET A 154 6.55 -9.73 12.20
C MET A 154 6.96 -10.97 11.42
N ARG A 155 8.23 -11.07 11.02
CA ARG A 155 8.76 -12.15 10.17
C ARG A 155 8.42 -13.54 10.68
N PRO A 156 8.67 -13.90 11.96
CA PRO A 156 8.35 -15.25 12.45
C PRO A 156 6.87 -15.60 12.33
N LYS A 157 5.99 -14.60 12.43
CA LYS A 157 4.53 -14.82 12.29
C LYS A 157 4.17 -15.13 10.83
N PHE A 158 4.76 -14.41 9.86
CA PHE A 158 4.58 -14.70 8.45
C PHE A 158 5.12 -16.08 8.08
N GLU A 159 6.34 -16.38 8.51
CA GLU A 159 6.99 -17.67 8.26
C GLU A 159 6.18 -18.85 8.86
N ALA A 160 5.64 -18.68 10.05
CA ALA A 160 4.78 -19.70 10.67
C ALA A 160 3.53 -19.96 9.84
N VAL A 161 2.83 -18.91 9.41
CA VAL A 161 1.62 -19.06 8.57
C VAL A 161 1.96 -19.70 7.22
N ILE A 162 2.95 -19.20 6.52
CA ILE A 162 3.33 -19.73 5.20
C ILE A 162 3.78 -21.19 5.31
N SER A 163 4.62 -21.53 6.31
CA SER A 163 5.10 -22.91 6.47
C SER A 163 3.98 -23.89 6.79
N ILE A 164 2.97 -23.47 7.55
CA ILE A 164 1.79 -24.29 7.85
C ILE A 164 0.94 -24.49 6.60
N LEU A 165 0.64 -23.40 5.86
CA LEU A 165 -0.14 -23.48 4.63
C LEU A 165 0.54 -24.40 3.61
N GLU A 166 1.85 -24.25 3.40
CA GLU A 166 2.61 -25.11 2.48
C GLU A 166 2.59 -26.58 2.93
N ARG A 167 2.82 -26.86 4.22
CA ARG A 167 2.86 -28.22 4.75
C ARG A 167 1.52 -28.91 4.69
N GLU A 168 0.45 -28.21 5.08
CA GLU A 168 -0.88 -28.82 5.25
C GLU A 168 -1.73 -28.77 3.99
N LEU A 169 -1.56 -27.74 3.17
CA LEU A 169 -2.43 -27.48 2.01
C LEU A 169 -1.68 -27.49 0.68
N GLY A 170 -0.34 -27.46 0.72
CA GLY A 170 0.49 -27.45 -0.47
C GLY A 170 0.21 -28.67 -1.37
N GLY A 171 -0.02 -28.44 -2.66
CA GLY A 171 -0.27 -29.49 -3.65
C GLY A 171 -1.67 -30.09 -3.65
N LEU A 172 -2.56 -29.74 -2.69
CA LEU A 172 -3.93 -30.27 -2.64
C LEU A 172 -4.89 -29.61 -3.66
N GLY A 173 -4.52 -28.46 -4.25
CA GLY A 173 -5.36 -27.75 -5.21
C GLY A 173 -6.65 -27.14 -4.64
N ILE A 174 -6.75 -26.98 -3.32
CA ILE A 174 -7.94 -26.47 -2.62
C ILE A 174 -7.87 -24.97 -2.31
N GLY A 175 -6.76 -24.34 -2.62
CA GLY A 175 -6.55 -22.90 -2.47
C GLY A 175 -5.15 -22.49 -2.88
N THR A 176 -4.96 -21.18 -2.97
CA THR A 176 -3.67 -20.53 -3.22
C THR A 176 -3.45 -19.42 -2.20
N TRP A 177 -2.22 -19.03 -1.98
CA TRP A 177 -1.89 -17.94 -1.05
C TRP A 177 -0.72 -17.13 -1.54
N THR A 178 -0.69 -15.87 -1.10
CA THR A 178 0.46 -15.01 -1.36
C THR A 178 1.59 -15.29 -0.38
N ASN A 179 2.83 -15.11 -0.83
CA ASN A 179 4.03 -15.14 0.01
C ASN A 179 4.72 -13.77 -0.03
N PRO A 180 4.23 -12.79 0.75
CA PRO A 180 4.71 -11.42 0.69
C PRO A 180 6.07 -11.25 1.36
N LYS A 181 6.87 -10.32 0.83
CA LYS A 181 8.16 -9.92 1.39
C LYS A 181 8.05 -8.73 2.35
N GLY A 182 6.82 -8.31 2.66
CA GLY A 182 6.55 -7.17 3.53
C GLY A 182 5.06 -6.94 3.76
N GLY A 183 4.75 -5.87 4.47
CA GLY A 183 3.37 -5.50 4.83
C GLY A 183 2.82 -6.29 6.01
N TYR A 184 1.50 -6.41 6.04
CA TYR A 184 0.76 -7.04 7.15
C TYR A 184 -0.16 -8.18 6.71
N PHE A 185 -0.21 -8.53 5.43
CA PHE A 185 -1.25 -9.38 4.88
C PHE A 185 -0.69 -10.58 4.13
N ILE A 186 -1.29 -11.73 4.37
CA ILE A 186 -1.21 -12.93 3.54
C ILE A 186 -2.62 -13.16 3.02
N SER A 187 -2.82 -13.16 1.72
CA SER A 187 -4.11 -13.49 1.12
C SER A 187 -4.19 -14.98 0.87
N PHE A 188 -5.31 -15.57 1.23
CA PHE A 188 -5.63 -16.95 0.94
C PHE A 188 -6.88 -16.99 0.05
N ASP A 189 -6.72 -17.48 -1.16
CA ASP A 189 -7.80 -17.65 -2.13
C ASP A 189 -8.25 -19.11 -2.13
N ALA A 190 -9.44 -19.35 -1.57
CA ALA A 190 -10.07 -20.65 -1.49
C ALA A 190 -10.84 -21.01 -2.77
N LEU A 191 -11.34 -22.22 -2.85
CA LEU A 191 -12.31 -22.60 -3.87
C LEU A 191 -13.54 -21.68 -3.83
N GLU A 192 -14.14 -21.46 -4.99
CA GLU A 192 -15.26 -20.54 -5.15
C GLU A 192 -16.40 -20.88 -4.17
N GLY A 193 -16.94 -19.86 -3.51
CA GLY A 193 -18.01 -19.98 -2.53
C GLY A 193 -17.59 -20.46 -1.14
N CYS A 194 -16.32 -20.86 -0.92
CA CYS A 194 -15.87 -21.45 0.35
C CYS A 194 -15.41 -20.43 1.39
N ALA A 195 -15.08 -19.18 1.02
CA ALA A 195 -14.43 -18.20 1.89
C ALA A 195 -15.18 -17.96 3.22
N LYS A 196 -16.51 -17.76 3.17
CA LYS A 196 -17.32 -17.52 4.38
C LYS A 196 -17.30 -18.71 5.35
N ALA A 197 -17.38 -19.93 4.82
CA ALA A 197 -17.35 -21.14 5.63
C ALA A 197 -15.98 -21.36 6.28
N ILE A 198 -14.90 -21.08 5.54
CA ILE A 198 -13.52 -21.15 6.05
C ILE A 198 -13.31 -20.17 7.19
N VAL A 199 -13.72 -18.90 7.01
CA VAL A 199 -13.60 -17.86 8.05
C VAL A 199 -14.37 -18.27 9.32
N ALA A 200 -15.59 -18.83 9.17
CA ALA A 200 -16.39 -19.29 10.30
C ALA A 200 -15.70 -20.44 11.06
N LYS A 201 -15.24 -21.47 10.33
CA LYS A 201 -14.52 -22.62 10.93
C LYS A 201 -13.19 -22.23 11.57
N ALA A 202 -12.41 -21.36 10.91
CA ALA A 202 -11.17 -20.85 11.47
C ALA A 202 -11.42 -20.14 12.82
N LYS A 203 -12.51 -19.36 12.91
CA LYS A 203 -12.91 -18.71 14.15
C LYS A 203 -13.28 -19.69 15.27
N GLU A 204 -13.95 -20.79 14.95
CA GLU A 204 -14.27 -21.86 15.91
C GLU A 204 -12.99 -22.47 16.49
N GLU A 205 -11.93 -22.58 15.67
CA GLU A 205 -10.60 -23.08 16.08
C GLU A 205 -9.69 -21.98 16.67
N GLY A 206 -10.23 -20.79 16.95
CA GLY A 206 -9.50 -19.67 17.57
C GLY A 206 -8.67 -18.83 16.61
N VAL A 207 -8.79 -19.02 15.30
CA VAL A 207 -8.11 -18.22 14.27
C VAL A 207 -9.05 -17.17 13.69
N VAL A 208 -8.79 -15.91 13.96
CA VAL A 208 -9.58 -14.79 13.41
C VAL A 208 -8.98 -14.33 12.10
N MET A 209 -9.76 -14.45 11.03
CA MET A 209 -9.40 -14.00 9.68
C MET A 209 -10.27 -12.81 9.28
N THR A 210 -9.71 -11.92 8.46
CA THR A 210 -10.51 -10.88 7.79
C THR A 210 -11.26 -11.55 6.64
N GLY A 211 -12.58 -11.47 6.67
CA GLY A 211 -13.39 -12.00 5.58
C GLY A 211 -13.20 -11.17 4.30
N ALA A 212 -13.10 -11.84 3.17
CA ALA A 212 -13.35 -11.22 1.88
C ALA A 212 -14.86 -11.06 1.70
N GLY A 213 -15.27 -9.91 1.17
CA GLY A 213 -16.65 -9.54 0.98
C GLY A 213 -17.45 -10.48 0.08
#